data_bee32d6c184646b4c4254eafa7b686c5
#
_entry.id   bee32d6c184646b4c4254eafa7b686c5
#
_cell.length_a   1.000
_cell.length_b   1.000
_cell.length_c   1.000
_cell.angle_alpha   90.00
_cell.angle_beta   90.00
_cell.angle_gamma   90.00
#
_symmetry.space_group_name_H-M   'P 1'
#
loop_
_entity.id
_entity.type
_entity.pdbx_description
1 polymer ?
#
loop_
_entity_poly.entity_id
_entity_poly.type
_entity_poly.pdbx_seq_one_letter_code
_entity_poly.pdbx_strand_id
1 'polypeptide(L)'
;IEVRDEQAPVIEAQDTVTTYENSPVDLESLISASDNTGKVDLAIDQAVDFSKAGEYTVSISAKDQAGNTSEKTMNVIVEKDDFYDRIAQAAIAQVGTYQDCTMLVTNALKAVGIDFHGWPAEYAQLGSFTNDPVPGDIIIYSGHVALYIGNGQAVHGGWLGNQTVISTVECSNALVGYVHVAR
;
A
#
# COMPACT_ATOMS: atom_id res chain seq x y z
N ILE A 1 -7.23 -55.51 21.03
CA ILE A 1 -7.23 -54.13 21.54
C ILE A 1 -7.27 -53.27 20.29
N GLU A 2 -8.34 -52.52 20.09
CA GLU A 2 -8.45 -51.52 19.03
C GLU A 2 -7.76 -50.25 19.53
N VAL A 3 -6.72 -49.83 18.85
CA VAL A 3 -6.03 -48.58 19.15
C VAL A 3 -6.74 -47.48 18.35
N ARG A 4 -7.40 -46.59 19.03
CA ARG A 4 -8.10 -45.47 18.43
C ARG A 4 -7.29 -44.20 18.68
N ASP A 5 -7.12 -43.37 17.63
CA ASP A 5 -6.55 -42.06 17.76
C ASP A 5 -7.60 -41.11 18.37
N GLU A 6 -7.21 -40.38 19.42
CA GLU A 6 -8.05 -39.41 20.13
C GLU A 6 -7.40 -38.01 20.12
N GLN A 7 -6.28 -37.85 19.41
CA GLN A 7 -5.58 -36.58 19.33
C GLN A 7 -6.12 -35.76 18.16
N ALA A 8 -6.46 -34.50 18.40
CA ALA A 8 -6.90 -33.60 17.34
C ALA A 8 -5.72 -32.96 16.59
N PRO A 9 -5.86 -32.64 15.30
CA PRO A 9 -4.83 -31.98 14.53
C PRO A 9 -4.42 -30.65 15.13
N VAL A 10 -3.17 -30.24 14.89
CA VAL A 10 -2.63 -28.94 15.28
C VAL A 10 -2.64 -28.00 14.06
N ILE A 11 -3.30 -26.85 14.20
CA ILE A 11 -3.34 -25.81 13.16
C ILE A 11 -2.29 -24.76 13.50
N GLU A 12 -1.36 -24.53 12.57
CA GLU A 12 -0.40 -23.44 12.61
C GLU A 12 -0.84 -22.34 11.63
N ALA A 13 -1.10 -21.15 12.15
CA ALA A 13 -1.48 -19.97 11.41
C ALA A 13 -1.13 -18.74 12.24
N GLN A 14 -0.86 -17.62 11.56
CA GLN A 14 -0.73 -16.32 12.22
C GLN A 14 -2.08 -15.91 12.84
N ASP A 15 -2.06 -15.21 13.96
CA ASP A 15 -3.29 -14.71 14.59
C ASP A 15 -3.86 -13.49 13.85
N THR A 16 -2.98 -12.68 13.23
CA THR A 16 -3.36 -11.49 12.47
C THR A 16 -2.48 -11.31 11.24
N VAL A 17 -3.11 -10.98 10.13
CA VAL A 17 -2.46 -10.57 8.87
C VAL A 17 -2.96 -9.18 8.52
N THR A 18 -2.05 -8.25 8.21
CA THR A 18 -2.39 -6.89 7.77
C THR A 18 -1.97 -6.69 6.32
N THR A 19 -2.85 -6.09 5.53
CA THR A 19 -2.60 -5.72 4.14
C THR A 19 -3.33 -4.41 3.81
N TYR A 20 -3.22 -3.94 2.57
CA TYR A 20 -3.91 -2.75 2.08
C TYR A 20 -4.99 -3.08 1.06
N GLU A 21 -5.93 -2.15 0.84
CA GLU A 21 -6.92 -2.26 -0.24
C GLU A 21 -6.23 -2.58 -1.58
N ASN A 22 -6.83 -3.50 -2.35
CA ASN A 22 -6.34 -3.98 -3.63
C ASN A 22 -4.98 -4.70 -3.60
N SER A 23 -4.52 -5.11 -2.40
CA SER A 23 -3.29 -5.89 -2.19
C SER A 23 -3.64 -7.27 -1.58
N PRO A 24 -4.18 -8.21 -2.37
CA PRO A 24 -4.60 -9.51 -1.85
C PRO A 24 -3.39 -10.33 -1.36
N VAL A 25 -3.61 -11.05 -0.26
CA VAL A 25 -2.64 -11.99 0.33
C VAL A 25 -3.13 -13.41 0.12
N ASP A 26 -2.23 -14.30 -0.26
CA ASP A 26 -2.50 -15.73 -0.31
C ASP A 26 -2.52 -16.30 1.11
N LEU A 27 -3.73 -16.34 1.71
CA LEU A 27 -3.92 -16.79 3.08
C LEU A 27 -3.68 -18.30 3.23
N GLU A 28 -3.92 -19.09 2.18
CA GLU A 28 -3.70 -20.54 2.21
C GLU A 28 -2.22 -20.87 2.44
N SER A 29 -1.32 -20.10 1.85
CA SER A 29 0.13 -20.29 2.05
C SER A 29 0.63 -20.01 3.47
N LEU A 30 -0.18 -19.31 4.30
CA LEU A 30 0.14 -18.93 5.68
C LEU A 30 -0.43 -19.89 6.72
N ILE A 31 -1.13 -20.95 6.27
CA ILE A 31 -1.85 -21.88 7.14
C ILE A 31 -1.35 -23.30 6.88
N SER A 32 -1.03 -24.00 7.93
CA SER A 32 -0.73 -25.45 7.86
C SER A 32 -1.42 -26.21 8.98
N ALA A 33 -1.61 -27.49 8.77
CA ALA A 33 -2.10 -28.38 9.82
C ALA A 33 -1.34 -29.71 9.81
N SER A 34 -1.10 -30.27 10.99
CA SER A 34 -0.40 -31.51 11.16
C SER A 34 -1.06 -32.36 12.24
N ASP A 35 -0.88 -33.68 12.14
CA ASP A 35 -1.36 -34.66 13.12
C ASP A 35 -0.35 -35.81 13.27
N ASN A 36 -0.43 -36.51 14.42
CA ASN A 36 0.42 -37.67 14.75
C ASN A 36 0.18 -38.89 13.83
N THR A 37 -1.00 -39.00 13.23
CA THR A 37 -1.39 -40.12 12.34
C THR A 37 -1.24 -39.79 10.85
N GLY A 38 -0.80 -38.60 10.49
CA GLY A 38 -0.36 -38.21 9.14
C GLY A 38 -1.31 -37.29 8.41
N LYS A 39 -2.27 -37.76 7.61
CA LYS A 39 -3.07 -36.91 6.73
C LYS A 39 -4.12 -36.11 7.50
N VAL A 40 -4.16 -34.82 7.26
CA VAL A 40 -5.16 -33.87 7.78
C VAL A 40 -5.91 -33.21 6.61
N ASP A 41 -7.23 -33.19 6.70
CA ASP A 41 -8.08 -32.43 5.80
C ASP A 41 -8.27 -31.06 6.39
N LEU A 42 -7.76 -30.01 5.67
CA LEU A 42 -7.81 -28.62 6.05
C LEU A 42 -8.92 -27.91 5.26
N ALA A 43 -9.77 -27.17 5.94
CA ALA A 43 -10.79 -26.32 5.33
C ALA A 43 -10.63 -24.87 5.85
N ILE A 44 -10.66 -23.93 4.93
CA ILE A 44 -10.50 -22.51 5.20
C ILE A 44 -11.73 -21.80 4.64
N ASP A 45 -12.52 -21.19 5.53
CA ASP A 45 -13.62 -20.31 5.14
C ASP A 45 -13.14 -18.87 5.16
N GLN A 46 -12.87 -18.35 3.97
CA GLN A 46 -12.31 -17.01 3.78
C GLN A 46 -13.28 -16.12 2.99
N ALA A 47 -13.98 -15.25 3.69
CA ALA A 47 -14.82 -14.20 3.09
C ALA A 47 -14.15 -12.84 3.24
N VAL A 48 -12.90 -12.70 2.73
CA VAL A 48 -12.13 -11.44 2.79
C VAL A 48 -12.32 -10.66 1.50
N ASP A 49 -12.86 -9.44 1.61
CA ASP A 49 -12.93 -8.49 0.50
C ASP A 49 -11.70 -7.57 0.55
N PHE A 50 -10.66 -7.94 -0.19
CA PHE A 50 -9.43 -7.15 -0.27
C PHE A 50 -9.61 -5.81 -1.01
N SER A 51 -10.74 -5.55 -1.64
CA SER A 51 -11.01 -4.25 -2.27
C SER A 51 -11.54 -3.20 -1.29
N LYS A 52 -11.80 -3.58 -0.05
CA LYS A 52 -12.44 -2.73 0.94
C LYS A 52 -11.74 -2.81 2.29
N ALA A 53 -11.37 -1.66 2.82
CA ALA A 53 -10.80 -1.55 4.17
C ALA A 53 -11.78 -2.08 5.22
N GLY A 54 -11.27 -2.86 6.16
CA GLY A 54 -12.07 -3.48 7.22
C GLY A 54 -11.30 -4.58 7.96
N GLU A 55 -11.94 -5.12 8.98
CA GLU A 55 -11.46 -6.29 9.70
C GLU A 55 -12.31 -7.50 9.31
N TYR A 56 -11.64 -8.57 8.91
CA TYR A 56 -12.25 -9.81 8.44
C TYR A 56 -11.77 -10.97 9.31
N THR A 57 -12.66 -11.90 9.61
CA THR A 57 -12.30 -13.12 10.33
C THR A 57 -12.32 -14.30 9.38
N VAL A 58 -11.22 -15.04 9.32
CA VAL A 58 -11.06 -16.29 8.58
C VAL A 58 -11.18 -17.44 9.57
N SER A 59 -12.08 -18.37 9.30
CA SER A 59 -12.24 -19.59 10.11
C SER A 59 -11.49 -20.74 9.46
N ILE A 60 -10.67 -21.41 10.26
CA ILE A 60 -9.81 -22.52 9.84
C ILE A 60 -10.26 -23.76 10.62
N SER A 61 -10.55 -24.85 9.94
CA SER A 61 -10.85 -26.13 10.56
C SER A 61 -9.96 -27.22 9.99
N ALA A 62 -9.52 -28.11 10.84
CA ALA A 62 -8.72 -29.27 10.47
C ALA A 62 -9.36 -30.54 11.02
N LYS A 63 -9.31 -31.64 10.23
CA LYS A 63 -9.85 -32.93 10.59
C LYS A 63 -8.85 -34.03 10.21
N ASP A 64 -8.59 -34.93 11.15
CA ASP A 64 -7.77 -36.12 10.92
C ASP A 64 -8.57 -37.29 10.33
N GLN A 65 -7.90 -38.40 10.06
CA GLN A 65 -8.55 -39.62 9.54
C GLN A 65 -9.39 -40.38 10.59
N ALA A 66 -9.14 -40.17 11.88
CA ALA A 66 -9.91 -40.76 12.97
C ALA A 66 -11.21 -39.96 13.26
N GLY A 67 -11.33 -38.78 12.72
CA GLY A 67 -12.50 -37.90 12.86
C GLY A 67 -12.36 -36.84 13.95
N ASN A 68 -11.18 -36.70 14.58
CA ASN A 68 -10.94 -35.60 15.53
C ASN A 68 -10.77 -34.29 14.77
N THR A 69 -11.21 -33.20 15.38
CA THR A 69 -11.24 -31.87 14.73
C THR A 69 -10.62 -30.82 15.62
N SER A 70 -10.01 -29.80 14.99
CA SER A 70 -9.58 -28.58 15.62
C SER A 70 -10.03 -27.37 14.81
N GLU A 71 -10.16 -26.22 15.47
CA GLU A 71 -10.55 -24.96 14.86
C GLU A 71 -9.62 -23.86 15.32
N LYS A 72 -9.35 -22.91 14.42
CA LYS A 72 -8.60 -21.68 14.69
C LYS A 72 -9.20 -20.53 13.89
N THR A 73 -9.09 -19.31 14.39
CA THR A 73 -9.45 -18.11 13.65
C THR A 73 -8.20 -17.28 13.38
N MET A 74 -8.20 -16.58 12.25
CA MET A 74 -7.21 -15.59 11.85
C MET A 74 -7.93 -14.28 11.56
N ASN A 75 -7.43 -13.16 12.08
CA ASN A 75 -7.92 -11.84 11.72
C ASN A 75 -7.14 -11.30 10.51
N VAL A 76 -7.86 -10.82 9.50
CA VAL A 76 -7.28 -10.12 8.36
C VAL A 76 -7.71 -8.67 8.43
N ILE A 77 -6.75 -7.77 8.56
CA ILE A 77 -6.96 -6.33 8.59
C ILE A 77 -6.59 -5.79 7.22
N VAL A 78 -7.58 -5.32 6.47
CA VAL A 78 -7.38 -4.59 5.22
C VAL A 78 -7.40 -3.11 5.54
N GLU A 79 -6.25 -2.45 5.47
CA GLU A 79 -6.11 -1.02 5.70
C GLU A 79 -6.46 -0.24 4.44
N LYS A 80 -6.96 0.99 4.61
CA LYS A 80 -7.18 1.89 3.49
C LYS A 80 -5.83 2.23 2.83
N ASP A 81 -5.81 2.14 1.51
CA ASP A 81 -4.66 2.60 0.74
C ASP A 81 -4.70 4.13 0.57
N ASP A 82 -4.10 4.85 1.50
CA ASP A 82 -4.00 6.31 1.49
C ASP A 82 -2.60 6.85 1.13
N PHE A 83 -1.70 5.99 0.66
CA PHE A 83 -0.30 6.35 0.43
C PHE A 83 -0.17 7.58 -0.48
N TYR A 84 -0.81 7.57 -1.63
CA TYR A 84 -0.75 8.69 -2.59
C TYR A 84 -1.57 9.89 -2.11
N ASP A 85 -2.73 9.66 -1.47
CA ASP A 85 -3.53 10.71 -0.86
C ASP A 85 -2.71 11.50 0.18
N ARG A 86 -1.91 10.83 0.98
CA ARG A 86 -1.02 11.48 1.98
C ARG A 86 0.04 12.34 1.33
N ILE A 87 0.64 11.91 0.22
CA ILE A 87 1.60 12.73 -0.54
C ILE A 87 0.90 13.99 -1.08
N ALA A 88 -0.28 13.84 -1.71
CA ALA A 88 -1.04 14.95 -2.26
C ALA A 88 -1.46 15.94 -1.16
N GLN A 89 -1.99 15.46 -0.04
CA GLN A 89 -2.38 16.30 1.09
C GLN A 89 -1.18 17.03 1.72
N ALA A 90 -0.04 16.36 1.85
CA ALA A 90 1.18 16.96 2.34
C ALA A 90 1.72 18.04 1.40
N ALA A 91 1.53 17.90 0.09
CA ALA A 91 1.85 18.95 -0.89
C ALA A 91 0.92 20.15 -0.74
N ILE A 92 -0.39 19.92 -0.67
CA ILE A 92 -1.41 20.96 -0.51
C ILE A 92 -1.19 21.76 0.78
N ALA A 93 -0.83 21.08 1.87
CA ALA A 93 -0.57 21.73 3.16
C ALA A 93 0.61 22.71 3.14
N GLN A 94 1.47 22.65 2.13
CA GLN A 94 2.61 23.56 1.97
C GLN A 94 2.29 24.82 1.14
N VAL A 95 1.07 24.95 0.62
CA VAL A 95 0.65 26.12 -0.17
C VAL A 95 0.81 27.39 0.65
N GLY A 96 1.42 28.40 0.03
CA GLY A 96 1.76 29.68 0.69
C GLY A 96 3.14 29.70 1.35
N THR A 97 3.84 28.57 1.49
CA THR A 97 5.22 28.56 2.02
C THR A 97 6.21 29.01 0.94
N TYR A 98 7.36 29.54 1.39
CA TYR A 98 8.45 29.95 0.50
C TYR A 98 9.50 28.84 0.44
N GLN A 99 9.58 28.17 -0.68
CA GLN A 99 10.53 27.07 -0.95
C GLN A 99 10.63 26.80 -2.44
N ASP A 100 11.71 26.17 -2.88
CA ASP A 100 11.85 25.72 -4.26
C ASP A 100 11.01 24.47 -4.57
N CYS A 101 11.01 24.06 -5.83
CA CYS A 101 10.22 22.93 -6.31
C CYS A 101 10.69 21.59 -5.72
N THR A 102 11.98 21.43 -5.48
CA THR A 102 12.53 20.16 -4.94
C THR A 102 12.22 20.02 -3.47
N MET A 103 12.27 21.10 -2.68
CA MET A 103 11.89 21.08 -1.26
C MET A 103 10.41 20.77 -1.06
N LEU A 104 9.53 21.28 -1.91
CA LEU A 104 8.11 20.93 -1.90
C LEU A 104 7.92 19.40 -1.98
N VAL A 105 8.52 18.79 -3.00
CA VAL A 105 8.35 17.34 -3.24
C VAL A 105 9.02 16.52 -2.13
N THR A 106 10.24 16.89 -1.73
CA THR A 106 10.95 16.27 -0.58
C THR A 106 10.08 16.25 0.67
N ASN A 107 9.49 17.40 1.03
CA ASN A 107 8.68 17.52 2.25
C ASN A 107 7.37 16.72 2.16
N ALA A 108 6.75 16.66 0.99
CA ALA A 108 5.54 15.86 0.78
C ALA A 108 5.82 14.36 0.87
N LEU A 109 6.94 13.89 0.30
CA LEU A 109 7.35 12.47 0.34
C LEU A 109 7.67 11.99 1.76
N LYS A 110 8.15 12.87 2.64
CA LYS A 110 8.38 12.54 4.07
C LYS A 110 7.10 12.12 4.79
N ALA A 111 5.92 12.56 4.34
CA ALA A 111 4.64 12.16 4.92
C ALA A 111 4.37 10.65 4.78
N VAL A 112 5.03 10.00 3.82
CA VAL A 112 4.93 8.54 3.58
C VAL A 112 6.24 7.80 3.90
N GLY A 113 7.19 8.46 4.60
CA GLY A 113 8.44 7.86 5.04
C GLY A 113 9.55 7.82 3.99
N ILE A 114 9.38 8.48 2.85
CA ILE A 114 10.42 8.59 1.82
C ILE A 114 11.30 9.80 2.13
N ASP A 115 12.55 9.56 2.48
CA ASP A 115 13.57 10.60 2.71
C ASP A 115 14.49 10.69 1.48
N PHE A 116 14.12 11.56 0.54
CA PHE A 116 14.87 11.80 -0.68
C PHE A 116 14.91 13.29 -0.99
N HIS A 117 16.07 13.78 -1.39
CA HIS A 117 16.27 15.13 -1.92
C HIS A 117 17.28 15.09 -3.06
N GLY A 118 16.96 15.75 -4.18
CA GLY A 118 17.81 15.76 -5.37
C GLY A 118 17.39 16.84 -6.38
N TRP A 119 18.02 16.82 -7.55
CA TRP A 119 17.61 17.66 -8.66
C TRP A 119 16.26 17.21 -9.24
N PRO A 120 15.49 18.09 -9.91
CA PRO A 120 14.14 17.78 -10.42
C PRO A 120 14.06 16.45 -11.19
N ALA A 121 15.01 16.17 -12.08
CA ALA A 121 15.00 14.94 -12.89
C ALA A 121 15.30 13.66 -12.06
N GLU A 122 15.97 13.79 -10.92
CA GLU A 122 16.36 12.64 -10.09
C GLU A 122 15.16 12.03 -9.35
N TYR A 123 14.06 12.77 -9.18
CA TYR A 123 12.84 12.22 -8.60
C TYR A 123 12.21 11.12 -9.46
N ALA A 124 12.59 11.00 -10.74
CA ALA A 124 12.15 9.91 -11.62
C ALA A 124 12.60 8.51 -11.13
N GLN A 125 13.67 8.42 -10.34
CA GLN A 125 14.14 7.14 -9.77
C GLN A 125 13.25 6.59 -8.64
N LEU A 126 12.32 7.39 -8.13
CA LEU A 126 11.46 7.00 -7.00
C LEU A 126 10.27 6.14 -7.41
N GLY A 127 10.11 5.84 -8.71
CA GLY A 127 9.00 5.03 -9.17
C GLY A 127 9.04 4.76 -10.67
N SER A 128 7.89 4.57 -11.26
CA SER A 128 7.72 4.28 -12.68
C SER A 128 6.93 5.37 -13.39
N PHE A 129 7.30 5.68 -14.61
CA PHE A 129 6.51 6.60 -15.44
C PHE A 129 5.12 6.02 -15.73
N THR A 130 4.10 6.88 -15.64
CA THR A 130 2.70 6.53 -15.91
C THR A 130 2.04 7.53 -16.86
N ASN A 131 1.06 7.03 -17.64
CA ASN A 131 0.18 7.87 -18.46
C ASN A 131 -1.19 8.09 -17.83
N ASP A 132 -1.43 7.48 -16.67
CA ASP A 132 -2.68 7.61 -15.90
C ASP A 132 -2.33 8.08 -14.47
N PRO A 133 -1.99 9.38 -14.30
CA PRO A 133 -1.55 9.88 -13.02
C PRO A 133 -2.68 9.98 -12.00
N VAL A 134 -2.36 9.63 -10.76
CA VAL A 134 -3.23 9.81 -9.60
C VAL A 134 -2.72 10.93 -8.69
N PRO A 135 -3.58 11.58 -7.88
CA PRO A 135 -3.11 12.55 -6.88
C PRO A 135 -1.99 11.95 -6.03
N GLY A 136 -0.89 12.68 -5.85
CA GLY A 136 0.32 12.21 -5.17
C GLY A 136 1.46 11.79 -6.09
N ASP A 137 1.21 11.61 -7.38
CA ASP A 137 2.25 11.34 -8.36
C ASP A 137 3.15 12.57 -8.55
N ILE A 138 4.43 12.31 -8.80
CA ILE A 138 5.41 13.35 -9.08
C ILE A 138 5.33 13.73 -10.55
N ILE A 139 5.35 15.02 -10.83
CA ILE A 139 5.42 15.54 -12.20
C ILE A 139 6.85 16.00 -12.47
N ILE A 140 7.49 15.42 -13.46
CA ILE A 140 8.83 15.79 -13.90
C ILE A 140 8.72 16.71 -15.13
N TYR A 141 9.38 17.85 -15.05
CA TYR A 141 9.57 18.78 -16.15
C TYR A 141 11.06 18.98 -16.45
N SER A 142 11.35 19.58 -17.57
CA SER A 142 12.71 20.05 -17.85
C SER A 142 13.11 21.18 -16.86
N GLY A 143 13.94 20.83 -15.87
CA GLY A 143 14.44 21.76 -14.85
C GLY A 143 13.42 22.12 -13.75
N HIS A 144 12.31 21.40 -13.62
CA HIS A 144 11.31 21.64 -12.58
C HIS A 144 10.63 20.31 -12.15
N VAL A 145 10.08 20.28 -10.94
CA VAL A 145 9.32 19.17 -10.38
C VAL A 145 8.12 19.69 -9.60
N ALA A 146 7.01 18.96 -9.65
CA ALA A 146 5.77 19.31 -8.96
C ALA A 146 5.04 18.03 -8.47
N LEU A 147 3.94 18.19 -7.76
CA LEU A 147 3.08 17.07 -7.33
C LEU A 147 1.67 17.23 -7.91
N TYR A 148 1.22 16.18 -8.57
CA TYR A 148 -0.14 16.09 -9.11
C TYR A 148 -1.16 15.98 -7.99
N ILE A 149 -2.27 16.72 -8.08
CA ILE A 149 -3.36 16.70 -7.10
C ILE A 149 -4.72 16.39 -7.71
N GLY A 150 -4.73 15.93 -8.97
CA GLY A 150 -5.95 15.58 -9.68
C GLY A 150 -6.51 16.74 -10.52
N ASN A 151 -7.43 16.41 -11.41
CA ASN A 151 -8.19 17.37 -12.24
C ASN A 151 -7.30 18.34 -13.06
N GLY A 152 -6.13 17.87 -13.50
CA GLY A 152 -5.18 18.71 -14.25
C GLY A 152 -4.50 19.80 -13.42
N GLN A 153 -4.52 19.68 -12.09
CA GLN A 153 -3.88 20.60 -11.16
C GLN A 153 -2.65 19.97 -10.49
N ALA A 154 -1.72 20.84 -10.11
CA ALA A 154 -0.51 20.44 -9.39
C ALA A 154 -0.14 21.48 -8.32
N VAL A 155 0.61 21.06 -7.33
CA VAL A 155 1.30 21.94 -6.38
C VAL A 155 2.72 22.17 -6.90
N HIS A 156 3.08 23.43 -7.07
CA HIS A 156 4.38 23.88 -7.55
C HIS A 156 5.11 24.68 -6.46
N GLY A 157 6.35 24.33 -6.15
CA GLY A 157 7.27 25.19 -5.41
C GLY A 157 8.10 26.03 -6.35
N GLY A 158 8.75 27.08 -5.82
CA GLY A 158 9.59 27.95 -6.62
C GLY A 158 8.85 28.90 -7.56
N TRP A 159 7.56 29.09 -7.36
CA TRP A 159 6.71 29.93 -8.19
C TRP A 159 6.85 31.41 -7.79
N LEU A 160 6.79 32.34 -8.75
CA LEU A 160 6.72 33.81 -8.53
C LEU A 160 7.45 34.28 -7.25
N GLY A 161 8.77 34.13 -7.20
CA GLY A 161 9.56 34.52 -6.04
C GLY A 161 9.68 33.43 -4.96
N ASN A 162 9.71 32.17 -5.38
CA ASN A 162 9.93 31.00 -4.55
C ASN A 162 8.72 30.57 -3.69
N GLN A 163 7.52 30.93 -4.11
CA GLN A 163 6.29 30.60 -3.40
C GLN A 163 5.75 29.23 -3.83
N THR A 164 5.13 28.52 -2.90
CA THR A 164 4.38 27.29 -3.19
C THR A 164 2.94 27.62 -3.52
N VAL A 165 2.46 27.19 -4.68
CA VAL A 165 1.12 27.50 -5.20
C VAL A 165 0.44 26.28 -5.80
N ILE A 166 -0.89 26.28 -5.87
CA ILE A 166 -1.66 25.39 -6.75
C ILE A 166 -1.81 26.08 -8.10
N SER A 167 -1.48 25.35 -9.17
CA SER A 167 -1.66 25.80 -10.55
C SER A 167 -2.01 24.61 -11.44
N THR A 168 -2.17 24.85 -12.75
CA THR A 168 -2.36 23.77 -13.72
C THR A 168 -1.07 22.97 -13.88
N VAL A 169 -1.19 21.73 -14.36
CA VAL A 169 -0.02 20.91 -14.74
C VAL A 169 0.75 21.54 -15.90
N GLU A 170 0.09 22.36 -16.74
CA GLU A 170 0.75 23.10 -17.80
C GLU A 170 1.49 24.30 -17.20
N CYS A 171 2.78 24.38 -17.43
CA CYS A 171 3.64 25.47 -17.03
C CYS A 171 4.65 25.81 -18.14
N SER A 172 5.53 26.79 -17.88
CA SER A 172 6.55 27.22 -18.87
C SER A 172 7.63 26.15 -19.12
N ASN A 173 7.77 25.17 -18.24
CA ASN A 173 8.74 24.09 -18.38
C ASN A 173 8.13 22.92 -19.16
N ALA A 174 8.89 22.35 -20.09
CA ALA A 174 8.43 21.22 -20.87
C ALA A 174 8.17 19.99 -19.97
N LEU A 175 6.97 19.40 -20.06
CA LEU A 175 6.61 18.20 -19.35
C LEU A 175 7.45 17.00 -19.87
N VAL A 176 8.06 16.26 -18.96
CA VAL A 176 8.75 15.00 -19.22
C VAL A 176 7.82 13.81 -18.97
N GLY A 177 7.08 13.82 -17.86
CA GLY A 177 6.11 12.78 -17.53
C GLY A 177 5.69 12.80 -16.07
N TYR A 178 4.82 11.85 -15.73
CA TYR A 178 4.37 11.59 -14.36
C TYR A 178 5.06 10.34 -13.82
N VAL A 179 5.46 10.37 -12.56
CA VAL A 179 6.10 9.24 -11.89
C VAL A 179 5.20 8.76 -10.76
N HIS A 180 4.73 7.53 -10.92
CA HIS A 180 3.99 6.80 -9.88
C HIS A 180 5.00 6.29 -8.86
N VAL A 181 4.98 6.85 -7.65
CA VAL A 181 5.98 6.61 -6.60
C VAL A 181 5.89 5.17 -6.12
N ALA A 182 7.05 4.48 -6.06
CA ALA A 182 7.11 3.14 -5.49
C ALA A 182 6.99 3.17 -3.95
N ARG A 183 6.34 2.16 -3.39
CA ARG A 183 6.19 1.94 -1.94
C ARG A 183 7.35 1.16 -1.37
#